data_f7630633edfaa43ab5b6514d0bcd0452
#
_entry.id   f7630633edfaa43ab5b6514d0bcd0452
#
_cell.length_a   1.000
_cell.length_b   1.000
_cell.length_c   1.000
_cell.angle_alpha   90.00
_cell.angle_beta   90.00
_cell.angle_gamma   90.00
#
_symmetry.space_group_name_H-M   'P 1'
#
loop_
_entity.id
_entity.type
_entity.pdbx_description
1 polymer ?
#
loop_
_entity_poly.entity_id
_entity_poly.type
_entity_poly.pdbx_seq_one_letter_code
_entity_poly.pdbx_strand_id
1 'polypeptide(L)'
;MFKQLFVILFLIFSSTIANAFEDKPLILDKSYVKLGYGFVHLPENNNVTQGNGDGAIDNTFPDAKYDFKYDAGSSFSIAAGNRFQNFAFELSIDQIVCDIDSVTSDTAIKTTSGDVSLRTIMINALYYPNFLKFNKTNIYLGAGVGITEKVDLDESGITGSRARSNLSFKSSSDLFNPTYQFILGAEYSMNNYISLYTEVKNTIVKSVHLARGSSKETYGSMEMNPMSAVIGIKFSF
;
A
#
# COMPACT_ATOMS: atom_id res chain seq x y z
N MET A 1 16.45 10.91 9.54
CA MET A 1 15.35 11.92 9.59
C MET A 1 13.99 11.30 9.92
N PHE A 2 13.58 10.19 9.32
CA PHE A 2 12.28 9.53 9.55
C PHE A 2 12.05 8.99 10.97
N LYS A 3 13.06 8.39 11.61
CA LYS A 3 12.93 7.94 13.02
C LYS A 3 12.53 9.06 13.97
N GLN A 4 13.00 10.27 13.71
CA GLN A 4 12.66 11.44 14.54
C GLN A 4 11.24 11.95 14.27
N LEU A 5 10.76 11.89 13.02
CA LEU A 5 9.40 12.27 12.68
C LEU A 5 8.37 11.31 13.31
N PHE A 6 8.66 10.00 13.31
CA PHE A 6 7.83 8.98 13.94
C PHE A 6 7.75 9.16 15.46
N VAL A 7 8.88 9.47 16.09
CA VAL A 7 8.94 9.76 17.53
C VAL A 7 8.16 11.05 17.86
N ILE A 8 8.27 12.09 17.02
CA ILE A 8 7.51 13.34 17.20
C ILE A 8 6.00 13.10 17.01
N LEU A 9 5.62 12.35 15.99
CA LEU A 9 4.20 11.99 15.76
C LEU A 9 3.65 11.14 16.92
N PHE A 10 4.43 10.17 17.41
CA PHE A 10 4.07 9.34 18.57
C PHE A 10 4.00 10.18 19.86
N LEU A 11 4.92 11.14 20.05
CA LEU A 11 4.90 12.06 21.19
C LEU A 11 3.73 13.06 21.11
N ILE A 12 3.37 13.54 19.94
CA ILE A 12 2.17 14.38 19.75
C ILE A 12 0.92 13.57 20.05
N PHE A 13 0.81 12.32 19.57
CA PHE A 13 -0.29 11.42 19.88
C PHE A 13 -0.34 11.05 21.37
N SER A 14 0.80 10.73 21.97
CA SER A 14 0.86 10.38 23.41
C SER A 14 0.59 11.57 24.32
N SER A 15 1.02 12.78 23.96
CA SER A 15 0.70 14.00 24.73
C SER A 15 -0.77 14.40 24.61
N THR A 16 -1.41 14.14 23.46
CA THR A 16 -2.85 14.34 23.30
C THR A 16 -3.66 13.32 24.11
N ILE A 17 -3.17 12.09 24.22
CA ILE A 17 -3.78 11.04 25.06
C ILE A 17 -3.63 11.40 26.55
N ALA A 18 -2.45 11.88 26.99
CA ALA A 18 -2.18 12.22 28.38
C ALA A 18 -3.03 13.41 28.88
N ASN A 19 -3.26 14.42 28.04
CA ASN A 19 -4.10 15.56 28.37
C ASN A 19 -5.62 15.27 28.31
N ALA A 20 -6.04 14.16 27.71
CA ALA A 20 -7.43 13.74 27.61
C ALA A 20 -8.00 13.22 28.95
N PHE A 21 -7.16 13.04 29.97
CA PHE A 21 -7.62 12.56 31.29
C PHE A 21 -8.00 13.69 32.26
N GLU A 22 -7.68 14.94 31.99
CA GLU A 22 -7.91 16.03 32.97
C GLU A 22 -9.01 17.04 32.61
N ASP A 23 -9.30 17.30 31.34
CA ASP A 23 -10.42 18.14 30.93
C ASP A 23 -10.94 17.70 29.56
N LYS A 24 -12.19 17.24 29.49
CA LYS A 24 -12.83 16.80 28.25
C LYS A 24 -12.84 17.91 27.18
N PRO A 25 -11.89 18.02 26.29
CA PRO A 25 -12.13 18.71 25.04
C PRO A 25 -13.04 17.82 24.18
N LEU A 26 -14.06 18.36 23.62
CA LEU A 26 -15.13 17.77 22.79
C LEU A 26 -14.62 16.91 21.61
N ILE A 27 -13.31 16.77 21.45
CA ILE A 27 -12.63 16.27 20.24
C ILE A 27 -12.17 14.81 20.37
N LEU A 28 -12.03 14.26 21.59
CA LEU A 28 -11.35 12.97 21.80
C LEU A 28 -12.27 11.81 22.20
N ASP A 29 -13.58 11.99 22.15
CA ASP A 29 -14.55 11.02 22.67
C ASP A 29 -14.58 9.66 21.92
N LYS A 30 -13.79 9.48 20.82
CA LYS A 30 -13.79 8.24 20.03
C LYS A 30 -12.48 8.03 19.28
N SER A 31 -11.36 8.13 19.97
CA SER A 31 -10.06 7.73 19.42
C SER A 31 -9.97 6.21 19.34
N TYR A 32 -9.25 5.69 18.36
CA TYR A 32 -9.11 4.26 18.19
C TYR A 32 -7.79 3.89 17.48
N VAL A 33 -7.42 2.62 17.67
CA VAL A 33 -6.36 1.96 16.92
C VAL A 33 -6.92 0.71 16.26
N LYS A 34 -6.52 0.43 15.04
CA LYS A 34 -6.88 -0.75 14.26
C LYS A 34 -5.63 -1.57 13.95
N LEU A 35 -5.76 -2.89 14.05
CA LEU A 35 -4.79 -3.87 13.60
C LEU A 35 -5.49 -4.85 12.68
N GLY A 36 -4.94 -5.08 11.49
CA GLY A 36 -5.54 -5.94 10.50
C GLY A 36 -4.54 -6.78 9.72
N TYR A 37 -5.02 -7.91 9.26
CA TYR A 37 -4.33 -8.81 8.35
C TYR A 37 -5.27 -9.25 7.23
N GLY A 38 -4.75 -9.45 6.03
CA GLY A 38 -5.60 -9.77 4.90
C GLY A 38 -4.87 -10.36 3.72
N PHE A 39 -5.67 -10.66 2.70
CA PHE A 39 -5.21 -11.13 1.40
C PHE A 39 -5.16 -9.97 0.41
N VAL A 40 -4.24 -10.08 -0.53
CA VAL A 40 -4.06 -9.10 -1.60
C VAL A 40 -4.09 -9.78 -2.94
N HIS A 41 -4.77 -9.15 -3.87
CA HIS A 41 -4.68 -9.40 -5.29
C HIS A 41 -4.03 -8.19 -5.96
N LEU A 42 -2.90 -8.41 -6.60
CA LEU A 42 -2.23 -7.41 -7.43
C LEU A 42 -2.56 -7.74 -8.89
N PRO A 43 -3.31 -6.87 -9.61
CA PRO A 43 -3.61 -7.06 -11.03
C PRO A 43 -2.35 -7.13 -11.88
N GLU A 44 -2.41 -7.90 -12.96
CA GLU A 44 -1.35 -7.99 -13.95
C GLU A 44 -1.01 -6.59 -14.51
N ASN A 45 0.27 -6.29 -14.62
CA ASN A 45 0.75 -5.10 -15.29
C ASN A 45 1.20 -5.45 -16.70
N ASN A 46 0.41 -5.04 -17.67
CA ASN A 46 0.67 -5.30 -19.09
C ASN A 46 1.34 -4.09 -19.75
N ASN A 47 2.23 -4.37 -20.70
CA ASN A 47 2.91 -3.34 -21.50
C ASN A 47 3.77 -2.36 -20.68
N VAL A 48 4.46 -2.82 -19.65
CA VAL A 48 5.47 -2.00 -18.98
C VAL A 48 6.58 -1.74 -19.97
N THR A 49 6.65 -0.52 -20.51
CA THR A 49 7.64 -0.14 -21.49
C THR A 49 8.94 0.25 -20.80
N GLN A 50 10.04 -0.26 -21.34
CA GLN A 50 11.36 0.23 -20.98
C GLN A 50 11.50 1.65 -21.54
N GLY A 51 11.47 2.67 -20.68
CA GLY A 51 11.76 4.05 -21.08
C GLY A 51 13.24 4.21 -21.37
N ASN A 52 13.58 4.96 -22.42
CA ASN A 52 14.95 5.40 -22.63
C ASN A 52 15.31 6.40 -21.52
N GLY A 53 16.06 5.94 -20.51
CA GLY A 53 16.72 6.85 -19.58
C GLY A 53 17.63 7.81 -20.35
N ASP A 54 17.55 9.10 -20.03
CA ASP A 54 18.38 10.12 -20.63
C ASP A 54 19.88 9.74 -20.55
N GLY A 55 20.44 9.28 -21.64
CA GLY A 55 21.88 9.27 -21.83
C GLY A 55 22.56 7.99 -22.30
N ALA A 56 21.95 6.84 -22.33
CA ALA A 56 22.57 5.63 -22.88
C ALA A 56 21.74 5.10 -24.04
N ILE A 57 22.16 5.45 -25.24
CA ILE A 57 21.71 4.82 -26.49
C ILE A 57 22.31 3.41 -26.54
N ASP A 58 21.73 2.48 -25.79
CA ASP A 58 21.89 1.09 -26.15
C ASP A 58 20.72 0.71 -27.06
N ASN A 59 20.87 1.02 -28.35
CA ASN A 59 19.91 0.71 -29.42
C ASN A 59 19.71 -0.79 -29.63
N THR A 60 20.14 -1.64 -28.68
CA THR A 60 20.05 -3.09 -28.82
C THR A 60 18.65 -3.64 -28.51
N PHE A 61 17.80 -2.92 -27.79
CA PHE A 61 16.43 -3.34 -27.49
C PHE A 61 15.47 -2.13 -27.37
N PRO A 62 15.14 -1.46 -28.51
CA PRO A 62 14.07 -0.48 -28.50
C PRO A 62 12.74 -1.19 -28.20
N ASP A 63 11.98 -0.69 -27.23
CA ASP A 63 10.58 -1.02 -27.01
C ASP A 63 10.24 -2.42 -26.48
N ALA A 64 11.12 -3.07 -25.70
CA ALA A 64 10.73 -4.31 -25.03
C ALA A 64 9.60 -4.04 -24.05
N LYS A 65 8.46 -4.70 -24.25
CA LYS A 65 7.30 -4.67 -23.36
C LYS A 65 7.39 -5.87 -22.43
N TYR A 66 7.09 -5.62 -21.16
CA TYR A 66 7.07 -6.65 -20.12
C TYR A 66 5.68 -6.73 -19.50
N ASP A 67 5.19 -7.95 -19.35
CA ASP A 67 3.95 -8.25 -18.66
C ASP A 67 4.30 -8.98 -17.37
N PHE A 68 3.89 -8.42 -16.25
CA PHE A 68 4.09 -8.96 -14.90
C PHE A 68 2.82 -9.61 -14.41
N LYS A 69 2.91 -10.87 -13.97
CA LYS A 69 1.87 -11.61 -13.28
C LYS A 69 2.27 -11.85 -11.84
N TYR A 70 1.30 -11.73 -10.96
CA TYR A 70 1.51 -11.84 -9.52
C TYR A 70 0.59 -12.91 -8.94
N ASP A 71 1.10 -13.65 -7.97
CA ASP A 71 0.30 -14.53 -7.12
C ASP A 71 -0.44 -13.73 -6.06
N ALA A 72 -1.42 -14.40 -5.43
CA ALA A 72 -2.12 -13.81 -4.29
C ALA A 72 -1.14 -13.55 -3.14
N GLY A 73 -1.20 -12.34 -2.60
CA GLY A 73 -0.31 -11.90 -1.54
C GLY A 73 -1.00 -11.73 -0.19
N SER A 74 -0.28 -11.14 0.74
CA SER A 74 -0.76 -10.79 2.06
C SER A 74 -0.61 -9.30 2.36
N SER A 75 -1.46 -8.78 3.26
CA SER A 75 -1.33 -7.42 3.77
C SER A 75 -1.40 -7.39 5.28
N PHE A 76 -0.63 -6.51 5.88
CA PHE A 76 -0.70 -6.14 7.28
C PHE A 76 -1.00 -4.64 7.38
N SER A 77 -1.93 -4.26 8.25
CA SER A 77 -2.43 -2.89 8.39
C SER A 77 -2.44 -2.46 9.84
N ILE A 78 -1.89 -1.27 10.11
CA ILE A 78 -2.05 -0.58 11.38
C ILE A 78 -2.63 0.80 11.07
N ALA A 79 -3.67 1.20 11.81
CA ALA A 79 -4.20 2.54 11.71
C ALA A 79 -4.53 3.12 13.10
N ALA A 80 -4.42 4.43 13.20
CA ALA A 80 -4.89 5.19 14.35
C ALA A 80 -5.79 6.32 13.85
N GLY A 81 -6.92 6.54 14.52
CA GLY A 81 -7.88 7.51 14.05
C GLY A 81 -8.75 8.08 15.14
N ASN A 82 -9.54 9.06 14.74
CA ASN A 82 -10.55 9.67 15.58
C ASN A 82 -11.86 9.79 14.82
N ARG A 83 -12.99 9.48 15.49
CA ARG A 83 -14.33 9.53 14.91
C ARG A 83 -15.10 10.71 15.42
N PHE A 84 -15.68 11.48 14.51
CA PHE A 84 -16.56 12.63 14.75
C PHE A 84 -17.92 12.34 14.14
N GLN A 85 -18.89 11.99 14.95
CA GLN A 85 -20.23 11.66 14.45
C GLN A 85 -20.20 10.58 13.35
N ASN A 86 -20.46 10.99 12.10
CA ASN A 86 -20.50 10.12 10.92
C ASN A 86 -19.19 10.10 10.12
N PHE A 87 -18.17 10.82 10.55
CA PHE A 87 -16.87 10.86 9.89
C PHE A 87 -15.78 10.35 10.81
N ALA A 88 -14.74 9.77 10.23
CA ALA A 88 -13.51 9.51 10.95
C ALA A 88 -12.31 9.88 10.07
N PHE A 89 -11.21 10.27 10.71
CA PHE A 89 -9.93 10.46 10.06
C PHE A 89 -8.94 9.47 10.63
N GLU A 90 -8.20 8.82 9.75
CA GLU A 90 -7.21 7.80 10.11
C GLU A 90 -5.86 8.13 9.49
N LEU A 91 -4.80 7.87 10.23
CA LEU A 91 -3.46 7.66 9.70
C LEU A 91 -3.22 6.15 9.67
N SER A 92 -2.91 5.57 8.51
CA SER A 92 -2.62 4.15 8.38
C SER A 92 -1.25 3.89 7.76
N ILE A 93 -0.69 2.73 8.12
CA ILE A 93 0.49 2.14 7.51
C ILE A 93 0.07 0.75 7.06
N ASP A 94 0.15 0.50 5.75
CA ASP A 94 -0.16 -0.79 5.16
C ASP A 94 1.12 -1.38 4.55
N GLN A 95 1.41 -2.64 4.87
CA GLN A 95 2.46 -3.44 4.26
C GLN A 95 1.81 -4.52 3.40
N ILE A 96 2.14 -4.55 2.12
CA ILE A 96 1.65 -5.50 1.13
C ILE A 96 2.82 -6.30 0.61
N VAL A 97 2.66 -7.63 0.49
CA VAL A 97 3.66 -8.53 -0.10
C VAL A 97 2.96 -9.49 -1.05
N CYS A 98 3.41 -9.55 -2.29
CA CYS A 98 2.93 -10.48 -3.31
C CYS A 98 4.12 -11.15 -3.99
N ASP A 99 4.00 -12.44 -4.31
CA ASP A 99 4.99 -13.14 -5.09
C ASP A 99 4.80 -12.85 -6.59
N ILE A 100 5.90 -12.86 -7.35
CA ILE A 100 5.87 -12.74 -8.80
C ILE A 100 5.76 -14.14 -9.39
N ASP A 101 4.63 -14.44 -10.06
CA ASP A 101 4.41 -15.71 -10.75
C ASP A 101 5.25 -15.79 -12.04
N SER A 102 5.12 -14.78 -12.88
CA SER A 102 5.85 -14.77 -14.16
C SER A 102 6.06 -13.36 -14.71
N VAL A 103 7.14 -13.21 -15.48
CA VAL A 103 7.40 -12.04 -16.30
C VAL A 103 7.55 -12.50 -17.75
N THR A 104 6.72 -11.96 -18.62
CA THR A 104 6.71 -12.28 -20.05
C THR A 104 7.19 -11.07 -20.85
N SER A 105 7.94 -11.28 -21.89
CA SER A 105 8.37 -10.25 -22.84
C SER A 105 8.09 -10.73 -24.25
N ASP A 106 7.90 -9.82 -25.19
CA ASP A 106 7.71 -10.13 -26.62
C ASP A 106 8.84 -10.99 -27.22
N THR A 107 10.01 -11.03 -26.57
CA THR A 107 11.20 -11.74 -27.04
C THR A 107 11.61 -12.94 -26.19
N ALA A 108 11.03 -13.11 -25.02
CA ALA A 108 11.37 -14.22 -24.11
C ALA A 108 10.23 -14.46 -23.10
N ILE A 109 9.86 -15.73 -22.93
CA ILE A 109 8.99 -16.16 -21.82
C ILE A 109 9.90 -16.61 -20.71
N LYS A 110 9.61 -16.17 -19.48
CA LYS A 110 10.31 -16.67 -18.35
C LYS A 110 9.48 -16.71 -17.06
N THR A 111 9.64 -17.85 -16.41
CA THR A 111 9.32 -18.05 -15.00
C THR A 111 10.41 -17.40 -14.16
N THR A 112 10.06 -16.53 -13.27
CA THR A 112 10.99 -15.93 -12.31
C THR A 112 10.50 -16.22 -10.90
N SER A 113 11.40 -16.26 -9.95
CA SER A 113 11.07 -16.17 -8.54
C SER A 113 11.43 -14.77 -8.07
N GLY A 114 10.48 -14.10 -7.45
CA GLY A 114 10.68 -12.78 -6.90
C GLY A 114 9.47 -12.36 -6.08
N ASP A 115 9.60 -11.27 -5.37
CA ASP A 115 8.51 -10.68 -4.60
C ASP A 115 8.39 -9.18 -4.82
N VAL A 116 7.18 -8.69 -4.62
CA VAL A 116 6.84 -7.26 -4.58
C VAL A 116 6.40 -6.92 -3.19
N SER A 117 7.08 -6.00 -2.57
CA SER A 117 6.73 -5.48 -1.25
C SER A 117 6.45 -3.98 -1.33
N LEU A 118 5.25 -3.57 -0.91
CA LEU A 118 4.81 -2.19 -0.88
C LEU A 118 4.56 -1.76 0.56
N ARG A 119 5.09 -0.62 0.96
CA ARG A 119 4.74 0.03 2.22
C ARG A 119 4.12 1.38 1.95
N THR A 120 2.86 1.54 2.35
CA THR A 120 2.11 2.78 2.15
C THR A 120 1.83 3.48 3.48
N ILE A 121 1.88 4.80 3.47
CA ILE A 121 1.47 5.65 4.58
C ILE A 121 0.33 6.53 4.06
N MET A 122 -0.86 6.39 4.67
CA MET A 122 -2.10 7.00 4.16
C MET A 122 -2.78 7.86 5.21
N ILE A 123 -3.38 8.95 4.78
CA ILE A 123 -4.37 9.70 5.53
C ILE A 123 -5.72 9.42 4.88
N ASN A 124 -6.63 8.80 5.64
CA ASN A 124 -7.94 8.38 5.18
C ASN A 124 -9.04 9.19 5.85
N ALA A 125 -10.07 9.53 5.09
CA ALA A 125 -11.34 10.03 5.58
C ALA A 125 -12.39 8.93 5.40
N LEU A 126 -13.07 8.55 6.48
CA LEU A 126 -14.12 7.53 6.49
C LEU A 126 -15.47 8.18 6.76
N TYR A 127 -16.49 7.73 6.06
CA TYR A 127 -17.86 8.15 6.25
C TYR A 127 -18.74 6.97 6.66
N TYR A 128 -19.48 7.10 7.75
CA TYR A 128 -20.41 6.13 8.34
C TYR A 128 -21.84 6.58 8.12
N PRO A 129 -22.51 6.19 7.03
CA PRO A 129 -23.88 6.62 6.75
C PRO A 129 -24.86 6.01 7.78
N ASN A 130 -25.73 6.83 8.35
CA ASN A 130 -26.68 6.40 9.37
C ASN A 130 -27.66 5.33 8.90
N PHE A 131 -28.01 5.35 7.59
CA PHE A 131 -28.92 4.37 6.98
C PHE A 131 -28.28 2.99 6.75
N LEU A 132 -26.96 2.85 6.88
CA LEU A 132 -26.23 1.58 6.83
C LEU A 132 -25.78 1.10 8.21
N LYS A 133 -26.45 1.57 9.25
CA LYS A 133 -26.25 1.11 10.63
C LYS A 133 -27.26 0.04 10.96
N PHE A 134 -26.80 -1.18 11.24
CA PHE A 134 -27.63 -2.33 11.58
C PHE A 134 -27.25 -2.85 12.97
N ASN A 135 -28.06 -2.52 14.00
CA ASN A 135 -27.80 -2.94 15.38
C ASN A 135 -26.35 -2.60 15.81
N LYS A 136 -25.48 -3.61 15.91
CA LYS A 136 -24.07 -3.47 16.31
C LYS A 136 -23.11 -3.33 15.12
N THR A 137 -23.62 -3.34 13.89
CA THR A 137 -22.81 -3.27 12.66
C THR A 137 -22.93 -1.89 12.05
N ASN A 138 -21.79 -1.28 11.72
CA ASN A 138 -21.69 -0.05 10.95
C ASN A 138 -20.96 -0.33 9.65
N ILE A 139 -21.53 0.05 8.52
CA ILE A 139 -20.87 0.03 7.23
C ILE A 139 -20.30 1.43 6.98
N TYR A 140 -19.14 1.51 6.38
CA TYR A 140 -18.48 2.77 6.05
C TYR A 140 -17.77 2.74 4.71
N LEU A 141 -17.63 3.92 4.14
CA LEU A 141 -16.88 4.19 2.93
C LEU A 141 -15.73 5.12 3.27
N GLY A 142 -14.62 4.95 2.59
CA GLY A 142 -13.45 5.81 2.81
C GLY A 142 -12.70 6.14 1.54
N ALA A 143 -11.98 7.24 1.61
CA ALA A 143 -11.00 7.62 0.62
C ALA A 143 -9.77 8.18 1.33
N GLY A 144 -8.61 7.93 0.74
CA GLY A 144 -7.33 8.35 1.31
C GLY A 144 -6.35 8.82 0.27
N VAL A 145 -5.41 9.62 0.75
CA VAL A 145 -4.24 10.06 0.00
C VAL A 145 -2.99 9.82 0.84
N GLY A 146 -1.89 9.52 0.17
CA GLY A 146 -0.65 9.24 0.89
C GLY A 146 0.51 9.00 -0.05
N ILE A 147 1.45 8.25 0.46
CA ILE A 147 2.69 7.92 -0.22
C ILE A 147 3.02 6.45 -0.06
N THR A 148 3.59 5.87 -1.09
CA THR A 148 4.30 4.59 -0.99
C THR A 148 5.77 4.89 -0.78
N GLU A 149 6.25 4.57 0.44
CA GLU A 149 7.62 4.85 0.88
C GLU A 149 8.59 3.81 0.32
N LYS A 150 8.18 2.55 0.27
CA LYS A 150 9.02 1.45 -0.18
C LYS A 150 8.28 0.63 -1.20
N VAL A 151 8.88 0.51 -2.38
CA VAL A 151 8.56 -0.51 -3.35
C VAL A 151 9.81 -1.35 -3.48
N ASP A 152 9.77 -2.58 -3.00
CA ASP A 152 10.83 -3.56 -3.18
C ASP A 152 10.33 -4.56 -4.23
N LEU A 153 11.01 -4.61 -5.34
CA LEU A 153 10.73 -5.56 -6.40
C LEU A 153 12.05 -6.26 -6.65
N ASP A 154 12.19 -7.44 -6.06
CA ASP A 154 13.34 -8.30 -6.27
C ASP A 154 12.96 -9.42 -7.23
N GLU A 155 13.51 -9.37 -8.42
CA GLU A 155 13.37 -10.41 -9.43
C GLU A 155 14.73 -10.98 -9.78
N SER A 156 14.89 -12.28 -9.75
CA SER A 156 16.10 -12.96 -10.15
C SER A 156 15.83 -13.99 -11.25
N GLY A 157 16.69 -13.96 -12.25
CA GLY A 157 16.85 -15.09 -13.16
C GLY A 157 16.11 -15.02 -14.49
N ILE A 158 15.87 -13.88 -15.18
CA ILE A 158 15.40 -13.86 -16.58
C ILE A 158 16.44 -14.49 -17.51
N THR A 159 16.16 -15.65 -18.10
CA THR A 159 16.97 -16.28 -19.13
C THR A 159 16.17 -16.34 -20.43
N GLY A 160 16.62 -15.65 -21.46
CA GLY A 160 16.08 -15.76 -22.81
C GLY A 160 17.21 -16.01 -23.80
N SER A 161 16.91 -16.57 -24.97
CA SER A 161 17.87 -16.90 -26.02
C SER A 161 18.63 -15.69 -26.61
N ARG A 162 18.25 -14.47 -26.22
CA ARG A 162 18.91 -13.20 -26.59
C ARG A 162 19.33 -12.38 -25.38
N ALA A 163 19.02 -12.76 -24.18
CA ALA A 163 19.48 -12.07 -22.96
C ALA A 163 20.96 -12.42 -22.73
N ARG A 164 21.86 -11.50 -22.98
CA ARG A 164 23.30 -11.64 -22.71
C ARG A 164 23.66 -11.60 -21.22
N SER A 165 22.72 -11.36 -20.34
CA SER A 165 22.93 -11.31 -18.87
C SER A 165 21.62 -11.56 -18.15
N ASN A 166 21.70 -12.07 -16.93
CA ASN A 166 20.59 -12.16 -16.01
C ASN A 166 20.00 -10.75 -15.79
N LEU A 167 18.81 -10.49 -16.32
CA LEU A 167 18.11 -9.26 -16.04
C LEU A 167 17.55 -9.39 -14.62
N SER A 168 17.87 -8.47 -13.77
CA SER A 168 17.21 -8.30 -12.47
C SER A 168 16.59 -6.91 -12.46
N PHE A 169 15.32 -6.84 -12.13
CA PHE A 169 14.67 -5.57 -11.89
C PHE A 169 14.74 -5.29 -10.39
N LYS A 170 15.20 -4.12 -10.05
CA LYS A 170 15.13 -3.59 -8.69
C LYS A 170 14.36 -2.28 -8.73
N SER A 171 13.45 -2.12 -7.81
CA SER A 171 12.89 -0.79 -7.60
C SER A 171 13.91 0.07 -6.87
N SER A 172 14.30 1.18 -7.47
CA SER A 172 15.16 2.20 -6.83
C SER A 172 14.35 3.20 -6.01
N SER A 173 13.31 2.77 -5.33
CA SER A 173 12.39 3.69 -4.68
C SER A 173 12.87 4.17 -3.30
N ASP A 174 13.84 5.06 -3.30
CA ASP A 174 13.95 6.09 -2.26
C ASP A 174 12.97 7.26 -2.54
N LEU A 175 12.13 7.14 -3.57
CA LEU A 175 11.19 8.17 -4.00
C LEU A 175 9.80 7.87 -3.44
N PHE A 176 9.18 8.89 -2.86
CA PHE A 176 7.79 8.85 -2.39
C PHE A 176 6.84 8.82 -3.58
N ASN A 177 6.19 7.68 -3.81
CA ASN A 177 5.21 7.55 -4.88
C ASN A 177 3.84 8.02 -4.39
N PRO A 178 3.19 8.97 -5.08
CA PRO A 178 1.84 9.40 -4.73
C PRO A 178 0.88 8.21 -4.75
N THR A 179 0.08 8.10 -3.71
CA THR A 179 -0.81 6.95 -3.49
C THR A 179 -2.20 7.43 -3.13
N TYR A 180 -3.21 6.79 -3.72
CA TYR A 180 -4.62 7.01 -3.45
C TYR A 180 -5.24 5.70 -2.96
N GLN A 181 -6.24 5.79 -2.11
CA GLN A 181 -6.91 4.61 -1.58
C GLN A 181 -8.42 4.81 -1.50
N PHE A 182 -9.18 3.79 -1.88
CA PHE A 182 -10.61 3.70 -1.64
C PHE A 182 -10.87 2.53 -0.68
N ILE A 183 -11.78 2.75 0.26
CA ILE A 183 -12.08 1.81 1.34
C ILE A 183 -13.58 1.57 1.40
N LEU A 184 -13.99 0.31 1.42
CA LEU A 184 -15.32 -0.13 1.82
C LEU A 184 -15.14 -1.03 3.03
N GLY A 185 -15.79 -0.71 4.15
CA GLY A 185 -15.62 -1.47 5.38
C GLY A 185 -16.91 -1.71 6.14
N ALA A 186 -16.86 -2.71 7.00
CA ALA A 186 -17.88 -3.00 7.99
C ALA A 186 -17.22 -3.22 9.35
N GLU A 187 -17.85 -2.69 10.39
CA GLU A 187 -17.39 -2.77 11.77
C GLU A 187 -18.51 -3.35 12.63
N TYR A 188 -18.21 -4.42 13.39
CA TYR A 188 -19.11 -5.02 14.35
C TYR A 188 -18.63 -4.73 15.78
N SER A 189 -19.40 -3.96 16.55
CA SER A 189 -19.08 -3.61 17.93
C SER A 189 -19.38 -4.77 18.88
N MET A 190 -18.33 -5.39 19.42
CA MET A 190 -18.46 -6.44 20.44
C MET A 190 -18.83 -5.83 21.78
N ASN A 191 -18.17 -4.75 22.16
CA ASN A 191 -18.43 -3.94 23.34
C ASN A 191 -18.03 -2.47 23.07
N ASN A 192 -18.00 -1.63 24.11
CA ASN A 192 -17.70 -0.20 23.99
C ASN A 192 -16.24 0.08 23.57
N TYR A 193 -15.34 -0.89 23.77
CA TYR A 193 -13.89 -0.72 23.56
C TYR A 193 -13.35 -1.55 22.40
N ILE A 194 -14.04 -2.63 22.02
CA ILE A 194 -13.53 -3.59 21.03
C ILE A 194 -14.56 -3.79 19.92
N SER A 195 -14.13 -3.65 18.70
CA SER A 195 -14.88 -3.99 17.49
C SER A 195 -14.06 -4.90 16.58
N LEU A 196 -14.73 -5.82 15.89
CA LEU A 196 -14.19 -6.51 14.75
C LEU A 196 -14.46 -5.67 13.50
N TYR A 197 -13.53 -5.63 12.56
CA TYR A 197 -13.78 -4.97 11.29
C TYR A 197 -13.30 -5.80 10.12
N THR A 198 -13.90 -5.55 8.96
CA THR A 198 -13.42 -6.01 7.67
C THR A 198 -13.40 -4.84 6.70
N GLU A 199 -12.39 -4.81 5.85
CA GLU A 199 -12.22 -3.76 4.83
C GLU A 199 -11.83 -4.37 3.49
N VAL A 200 -12.41 -3.86 2.42
CA VAL A 200 -11.87 -4.01 1.07
C VAL A 200 -11.25 -2.67 0.71
N LYS A 201 -9.96 -2.70 0.38
CA LYS A 201 -9.17 -1.53 0.01
C LYS A 201 -8.71 -1.67 -1.44
N ASN A 202 -8.91 -0.64 -2.23
CA ASN A 202 -8.27 -0.49 -3.54
C ASN A 202 -7.24 0.62 -3.43
N THR A 203 -5.97 0.27 -3.60
CA THR A 203 -4.84 1.20 -3.47
C THR A 203 -4.24 1.44 -4.84
N ILE A 204 -4.05 2.69 -5.22
CA ILE A 204 -3.50 3.11 -6.51
C ILE A 204 -2.16 3.79 -6.24
N VAL A 205 -1.07 3.10 -6.60
CA VAL A 205 0.30 3.62 -6.47
C VAL A 205 0.75 4.12 -7.83
N LYS A 206 0.98 5.43 -7.94
CA LYS A 206 1.38 6.08 -9.18
C LYS A 206 2.90 6.11 -9.32
N SER A 207 3.38 5.99 -10.58
CA SER A 207 4.77 6.26 -10.96
C SER A 207 5.82 5.43 -10.20
N VAL A 208 5.59 4.12 -10.08
CA VAL A 208 6.62 3.21 -9.57
C VAL A 208 7.73 3.10 -10.61
N HIS A 209 8.91 3.59 -10.26
CA HIS A 209 10.07 3.56 -11.14
C HIS A 209 10.81 2.23 -11.04
N LEU A 210 11.11 1.64 -12.19
CA LEU A 210 11.91 0.43 -12.31
C LEU A 210 13.36 0.79 -12.61
N ALA A 211 14.29 0.19 -11.89
CA ALA A 211 15.72 0.30 -12.16
C ALA A 211 16.30 -1.07 -12.54
N ARG A 212 17.34 -1.09 -13.35
CA ARG A 212 18.03 -2.31 -13.76
C ARG A 212 19.27 -2.55 -12.90
N GLY A 213 19.28 -3.67 -12.16
CA GLY A 213 20.46 -4.10 -11.41
C GLY A 213 20.94 -3.07 -10.40
N SER A 214 22.23 -2.77 -10.41
CA SER A 214 22.88 -1.78 -9.53
C SER A 214 22.88 -0.35 -10.08
N SER A 215 22.37 -0.12 -11.31
CA SER A 215 22.32 1.21 -11.89
C SER A 215 21.17 2.01 -11.25
N LYS A 216 21.41 3.30 -11.01
CA LYS A 216 20.38 4.23 -10.54
C LYS A 216 19.53 4.79 -11.69
N GLU A 217 19.72 4.28 -12.91
CA GLU A 217 18.99 4.74 -14.08
C GLU A 217 17.58 4.16 -14.08
N THR A 218 16.60 5.02 -14.26
CA THR A 218 15.19 4.65 -14.36
C THR A 218 14.91 4.10 -15.75
N TYR A 219 14.49 2.85 -15.86
CA TYR A 219 14.18 2.19 -17.15
C TYR A 219 12.71 2.25 -17.53
N GLY A 220 11.83 2.57 -16.61
CA GLY A 220 10.41 2.66 -16.88
C GLY A 220 9.61 3.05 -15.64
N SER A 221 8.33 3.29 -15.82
CA SER A 221 7.40 3.50 -14.72
C SER A 221 6.15 2.66 -14.92
N MET A 222 5.60 2.14 -13.83
CA MET A 222 4.34 1.41 -13.84
C MET A 222 3.42 1.92 -12.75
N GLU A 223 2.12 1.69 -12.91
CA GLU A 223 1.13 1.87 -11.84
C GLU A 223 0.87 0.52 -11.19
N MET A 224 0.73 0.50 -9.87
CA MET A 224 0.32 -0.69 -9.13
C MET A 224 -1.01 -0.42 -8.45
N ASN A 225 -1.96 -1.33 -8.65
CA ASN A 225 -3.32 -1.17 -8.15
C ASN A 225 -3.73 -2.37 -7.26
N PRO A 226 -3.04 -2.63 -6.13
CA PRO A 226 -3.39 -3.74 -5.26
C PRO A 226 -4.80 -3.58 -4.67
N MET A 227 -5.56 -4.67 -4.71
CA MET A 227 -6.84 -4.81 -4.03
C MET A 227 -6.65 -5.75 -2.84
N SER A 228 -6.94 -5.28 -1.62
CA SER A 228 -6.81 -6.08 -0.41
C SER A 228 -8.15 -6.27 0.30
N ALA A 229 -8.32 -7.47 0.88
CA ALA A 229 -9.41 -7.78 1.79
C ALA A 229 -8.82 -8.04 3.18
N VAL A 230 -9.10 -7.17 4.12
CA VAL A 230 -8.51 -7.14 5.46
C VAL A 230 -9.57 -7.46 6.50
N ILE A 231 -9.21 -8.27 7.49
CA ILE A 231 -9.98 -8.46 8.73
C ILE A 231 -9.12 -8.04 9.91
N GLY A 232 -9.72 -7.46 10.94
CA GLY A 232 -8.94 -6.98 12.07
C GLY A 232 -9.76 -6.63 13.29
N ILE A 233 -9.04 -6.10 14.27
CA ILE A 233 -9.58 -5.65 15.55
C ILE A 233 -9.34 -4.14 15.68
N LYS A 234 -10.36 -3.45 16.15
CA LYS A 234 -10.32 -2.04 16.50
C LYS A 234 -10.50 -1.89 17.99
N PHE A 235 -9.60 -1.15 18.61
CA PHE A 235 -9.66 -0.75 20.02
C PHE A 235 -10.04 0.73 20.10
N SER A 236 -11.14 1.03 20.80
CA SER A 236 -11.64 2.39 21.01
C SER A 236 -11.46 2.82 22.47
N PHE A 237 -11.13 4.08 22.71
CA PHE A 237 -10.88 4.65 24.05
C PHE A 237 -11.26 6.13 24.12
#